data_d2c49b6f3ffc91cd240980d9110b786e
#
_entry.id   d2c49b6f3ffc91cd240980d9110b786e
#
_cell.length_a   1.000
_cell.length_b   1.000
_cell.length_c   1.000
_cell.angle_alpha   90.00
_cell.angle_beta   90.00
_cell.angle_gamma   90.00
#
_symmetry.space_group_name_H-M   'P 1'
#
loop_
_entity.id
_entity.type
_entity.pdbx_description
1 polymer ?
#
loop_
_entity_poly.entity_id
_entity_poly.type
_entity_poly.pdbx_seq_one_letter_code
_entity_poly.pdbx_strand_id
1 'polypeptide(L)'
;LFDARYVERERNAVDAEYMAAFKNDGQRAYEAFRESINPDNSFAQFAVGSQETLADRDGQSIRDELIEFYKRHYLAGNMVLTIVGRETVDELRDLAEAYFADIPAGGPTFSTTPVPLFSPGTLPQRLNVVPNKDRRSLTLRFPIPSQRSNYDSKPVTYIAHMLGHEGPGSLTSALRRAGLANGLSAGGGFSHH
;
A
#
# COMPACT_ATOMS: atom_id res chain seq x y z
N LEU A 1 5.69 -26.01 1.05
CA LEU A 1 4.88 -24.79 1.19
C LEU A 1 3.67 -25.09 2.10
N PHE A 2 3.31 -24.15 2.96
CA PHE A 2 2.13 -24.23 3.86
C PHE A 2 2.14 -25.37 4.90
N ASP A 3 3.32 -25.72 5.48
CA ASP A 3 3.35 -26.59 6.65
C ASP A 3 2.57 -25.94 7.81
N ALA A 4 1.66 -26.71 8.44
CA ALA A 4 0.77 -26.19 9.47
C ALA A 4 1.50 -25.50 10.64
N ARG A 5 2.69 -25.97 10.99
CA ARG A 5 3.54 -25.38 12.05
C ARG A 5 4.00 -23.96 11.70
N TYR A 6 4.28 -23.70 10.41
CA TYR A 6 4.68 -22.38 9.95
C TYR A 6 3.49 -21.43 9.79
N VAL A 7 2.33 -21.94 9.39
CA VAL A 7 1.10 -21.12 9.29
C VAL A 7 0.76 -20.49 10.64
N GLU A 8 0.77 -21.28 11.72
CA GLU A 8 0.47 -20.76 13.06
C GLU A 8 1.53 -19.75 13.54
N ARG A 9 2.80 -20.00 13.25
CA ARG A 9 3.87 -19.05 13.59
C ARG A 9 3.70 -17.73 12.83
N GLU A 10 3.38 -17.80 11.56
CA GLU A 10 3.19 -16.58 10.73
C GLU A 10 1.93 -15.81 11.14
N ARG A 11 0.83 -16.48 11.51
CA ARG A 11 -0.35 -15.83 12.10
C ARG A 11 0.01 -15.02 13.34
N ASN A 12 0.80 -15.61 14.24
CA ASN A 12 1.29 -14.91 15.44
C ASN A 12 2.19 -13.72 15.09
N ALA A 13 3.02 -13.84 14.07
CA ALA A 13 3.88 -12.74 13.60
C ALA A 13 3.05 -11.58 13.03
N VAL A 14 2.09 -11.88 12.16
CA VAL A 14 1.18 -10.88 11.57
C VAL A 14 0.35 -10.17 12.64
N ASP A 15 -0.16 -10.90 13.62
CA ASP A 15 -0.89 -10.32 14.74
C ASP A 15 0.00 -9.39 15.61
N ALA A 16 1.23 -9.79 15.84
CA ALA A 16 2.19 -8.95 16.57
C ALA A 16 2.50 -7.64 15.80
N GLU A 17 2.61 -7.69 14.47
CA GLU A 17 2.75 -6.52 13.62
C GLU A 17 1.51 -5.61 13.71
N TYR A 18 0.32 -6.19 13.62
CA TYR A 18 -0.94 -5.46 13.79
C TYR A 18 -1.03 -4.77 15.15
N MET A 19 -0.72 -5.48 16.23
CA MET A 19 -0.72 -4.91 17.59
C MET A 19 0.34 -3.80 17.76
N ALA A 20 1.48 -3.90 17.09
CA ALA A 20 2.48 -2.84 17.07
C ALA A 20 1.97 -1.59 16.34
N ALA A 21 1.16 -1.74 15.29
CA ALA A 21 0.59 -0.64 14.54
C ALA A 21 -0.33 0.26 15.38
N PHE A 22 -1.04 -0.27 16.38
CA PHE A 22 -1.89 0.51 17.29
C PHE A 22 -1.12 1.57 18.09
N LYS A 23 0.16 1.35 18.33
CA LYS A 23 1.03 2.28 19.05
C LYS A 23 1.65 3.34 18.15
N ASN A 24 1.49 3.21 16.84
CA ASN A 24 2.05 4.12 15.84
C ASN A 24 1.01 5.11 15.35
N ASP A 25 1.17 6.39 15.67
CA ASP A 25 0.22 7.44 15.29
C ASP A 25 0.08 7.60 13.77
N GLY A 26 1.12 7.32 12.99
CA GLY A 26 1.06 7.34 11.53
C GLY A 26 0.15 6.24 10.97
N GLN A 27 0.29 5.01 11.49
CA GLN A 27 -0.57 3.88 11.11
C GLN A 27 -2.02 4.13 11.52
N ARG A 28 -2.26 4.63 12.74
CA ARG A 28 -3.61 4.98 13.21
C ARG A 28 -4.28 6.03 12.32
N ALA A 29 -3.54 7.08 11.96
CA ALA A 29 -4.04 8.12 11.05
C ALA A 29 -4.30 7.58 9.63
N TYR A 30 -3.51 6.61 9.20
CA TYR A 30 -3.71 5.93 7.92
C TYR A 30 -4.95 5.04 7.93
N GLU A 31 -5.18 4.26 8.99
CA GLU A 31 -6.40 3.47 9.14
C GLU A 31 -7.66 4.36 9.22
N ALA A 32 -7.63 5.43 10.01
CA ALA A 32 -8.72 6.40 10.05
C ALA A 32 -9.00 7.03 8.66
N PHE A 33 -7.96 7.25 7.86
CA PHE A 33 -8.14 7.70 6.48
C PHE A 33 -8.80 6.62 5.61
N ARG A 34 -8.43 5.35 5.76
CA ARG A 34 -9.04 4.24 4.99
C ARG A 34 -10.53 4.10 5.28
N GLU A 35 -10.96 4.30 6.52
CA GLU A 35 -12.38 4.34 6.90
C GLU A 35 -13.18 5.45 6.19
N SER A 36 -12.51 6.48 5.69
CA SER A 36 -13.13 7.56 4.92
C SER A 36 -13.26 7.30 3.43
N ILE A 37 -12.69 6.21 2.95
CA ILE A 37 -12.67 5.82 1.53
C ILE A 37 -13.98 5.11 1.18
N ASN A 38 -14.33 5.11 -0.09
CA ASN A 38 -15.44 4.34 -0.61
C ASN A 38 -15.26 2.84 -0.23
N PRO A 39 -16.19 2.24 0.51
CA PRO A 39 -16.03 0.86 0.98
C PRO A 39 -15.95 -0.17 -0.15
N ASP A 40 -16.47 0.15 -1.33
CA ASP A 40 -16.39 -0.71 -2.51
C ASP A 40 -15.01 -0.65 -3.20
N ASN A 41 -14.17 0.32 -2.83
CA ASN A 41 -12.81 0.41 -3.35
C ASN A 41 -11.89 -0.54 -2.58
N SER A 42 -11.10 -1.34 -3.29
CA SER A 42 -10.19 -2.32 -2.69
C SER A 42 -9.18 -1.71 -1.70
N PHE A 43 -8.87 -0.42 -1.84
CA PHE A 43 -7.98 0.29 -0.93
C PHE A 43 -8.61 0.53 0.46
N ALA A 44 -9.95 0.47 0.59
CA ALA A 44 -10.63 0.56 1.87
C ALA A 44 -10.53 -0.73 2.69
N GLN A 45 -10.17 -1.86 2.06
CA GLN A 45 -10.11 -3.14 2.75
C GLN A 45 -8.99 -3.19 3.78
N PHE A 46 -9.23 -3.94 4.87
CA PHE A 46 -8.24 -4.21 5.89
C PHE A 46 -7.03 -4.95 5.28
N ALA A 47 -5.86 -4.34 5.33
CA ALA A 47 -4.68 -4.79 4.60
C ALA A 47 -3.64 -5.51 5.47
N VAL A 48 -3.84 -5.54 6.78
CA VAL A 48 -3.00 -6.30 7.72
C VAL A 48 -3.72 -7.60 8.06
N GLY A 49 -3.33 -8.38 8.94
CA GLY A 49 -4.06 -9.52 9.47
C GLY A 49 -4.11 -9.42 10.99
N SER A 50 -4.99 -10.17 11.62
CA SER A 50 -5.02 -10.37 13.06
C SER A 50 -5.34 -11.82 13.37
N GLN A 51 -5.16 -12.24 14.61
CA GLN A 51 -5.59 -13.58 15.07
C GLN A 51 -7.07 -13.85 14.77
N GLU A 52 -7.90 -12.81 14.88
CA GLU A 52 -9.33 -12.90 14.61
C GLU A 52 -9.63 -13.02 13.11
N THR A 53 -9.05 -12.15 12.29
CA THR A 53 -9.32 -12.12 10.83
C THR A 53 -8.70 -13.30 10.08
N LEU A 54 -7.68 -13.92 10.66
CA LEU A 54 -7.00 -15.11 10.14
C LEU A 54 -7.35 -16.38 10.93
N ALA A 55 -8.47 -16.38 11.65
CA ALA A 55 -8.97 -17.57 12.32
C ALA A 55 -9.64 -18.54 11.33
N ASP A 56 -9.67 -19.81 11.68
CA ASP A 56 -10.46 -20.78 10.96
C ASP A 56 -11.95 -20.41 11.04
N ARG A 57 -12.70 -20.58 9.96
CA ARG A 57 -14.10 -20.15 9.84
C ARG A 57 -14.94 -21.24 9.20
N ASP A 58 -16.14 -21.45 9.72
CA ASP A 58 -17.17 -22.30 9.11
C ASP A 58 -16.69 -23.73 8.75
N GLY A 59 -15.76 -24.27 9.55
CA GLY A 59 -15.18 -25.59 9.31
C GLY A 59 -14.07 -25.62 8.25
N GLN A 60 -13.70 -24.47 7.71
CA GLN A 60 -12.58 -24.30 6.77
C GLN A 60 -11.37 -23.73 7.49
N SER A 61 -10.21 -24.37 7.32
CA SER A 61 -8.98 -23.88 7.91
C SER A 61 -8.40 -22.72 7.10
N ILE A 62 -7.85 -21.72 7.79
CA ILE A 62 -7.14 -20.60 7.11
C ILE A 62 -6.00 -21.13 6.24
N ARG A 63 -5.37 -22.24 6.62
CA ARG A 63 -4.34 -22.89 5.81
C ARG A 63 -4.87 -23.33 4.45
N ASP A 64 -6.05 -23.92 4.41
CA ASP A 64 -6.66 -24.39 3.16
C ASP A 64 -7.08 -23.21 2.29
N GLU A 65 -7.61 -22.13 2.89
CA GLU A 65 -7.89 -20.88 2.19
C GLU A 65 -6.62 -20.28 1.57
N LEU A 66 -5.50 -20.28 2.30
CA LEU A 66 -4.20 -19.80 1.79
C LEU A 66 -3.69 -20.66 0.63
N ILE A 67 -3.87 -21.97 0.69
CA ILE A 67 -3.52 -22.89 -0.40
C ILE A 67 -4.36 -22.60 -1.65
N GLU A 68 -5.67 -22.42 -1.48
CA GLU A 68 -6.58 -22.10 -2.59
C GLU A 68 -6.27 -20.72 -3.18
N PHE A 69 -5.99 -19.72 -2.33
CA PHE A 69 -5.54 -18.40 -2.79
C PHE A 69 -4.25 -18.50 -3.60
N TYR A 70 -3.27 -19.24 -3.10
CA TYR A 70 -2.00 -19.46 -3.79
C TYR A 70 -2.22 -20.10 -5.18
N LYS A 71 -2.95 -21.20 -5.24
CA LYS A 71 -3.24 -21.90 -6.51
C LYS A 71 -3.97 -21.01 -7.53
N ARG A 72 -4.85 -20.11 -7.04
CA ARG A 72 -5.64 -19.23 -7.90
C ARG A 72 -4.85 -18.05 -8.43
N HIS A 73 -3.96 -17.48 -7.65
CA HIS A 73 -3.36 -16.19 -7.97
C HIS A 73 -1.87 -16.24 -8.32
N TYR A 74 -1.13 -17.27 -7.89
CA TYR A 74 0.29 -17.42 -8.18
C TYR A 74 0.49 -18.15 -9.51
N LEU A 75 0.09 -17.47 -10.59
CA LEU A 75 0.16 -17.94 -11.96
C LEU A 75 1.08 -17.05 -12.78
N ALA A 76 1.81 -17.63 -13.73
CA ALA A 76 2.80 -16.89 -14.53
C ALA A 76 2.23 -15.63 -15.20
N GLY A 77 0.98 -15.67 -15.68
CA GLY A 77 0.34 -14.51 -16.30
C GLY A 77 0.01 -13.35 -15.34
N ASN A 78 0.10 -13.56 -14.02
CA ASN A 78 -0.04 -12.53 -13.01
C ASN A 78 1.30 -11.97 -12.51
N MET A 79 2.44 -12.47 -13.02
CA MET A 79 3.77 -12.20 -12.50
C MET A 79 4.66 -11.54 -13.55
N VAL A 80 5.56 -10.68 -13.07
CA VAL A 80 6.66 -10.14 -13.87
C VAL A 80 7.94 -10.41 -13.09
N LEU A 81 8.85 -11.18 -13.71
CA LEU A 81 10.17 -11.44 -13.16
C LEU A 81 11.16 -10.41 -13.70
N THR A 82 11.84 -9.71 -12.79
CA THR A 82 12.97 -8.84 -13.14
C THR A 82 14.21 -9.34 -12.44
N ILE A 83 15.26 -9.60 -13.20
CA ILE A 83 16.56 -10.04 -12.66
C ILE A 83 17.61 -9.00 -13.03
N VAL A 84 18.38 -8.59 -12.02
CA VAL A 84 19.53 -7.70 -12.20
C VAL A 84 20.74 -8.39 -11.60
N GLY A 85 21.76 -8.62 -12.40
CA GLY A 85 23.00 -9.29 -11.99
C GLY A 85 24.19 -8.80 -12.81
N ARG A 86 25.35 -9.35 -12.52
CA ARG A 86 26.61 -9.14 -13.28
C ARG A 86 26.75 -10.10 -14.47
N GLU A 87 25.91 -11.10 -14.53
CA GLU A 87 25.84 -12.13 -15.53
C GLU A 87 25.35 -11.53 -16.85
N THR A 88 25.64 -12.18 -17.95
CA THR A 88 25.08 -11.82 -19.27
C THR A 88 23.58 -12.06 -19.32
N VAL A 89 22.89 -11.41 -20.24
CA VAL A 89 21.43 -11.57 -20.41
C VAL A 89 21.07 -13.04 -20.69
N ASP A 90 21.90 -13.77 -21.44
CA ASP A 90 21.67 -15.18 -21.72
C ASP A 90 21.80 -16.04 -20.47
N GLU A 91 22.83 -15.82 -19.66
CA GLU A 91 22.98 -16.51 -18.37
C GLU A 91 21.82 -16.20 -17.41
N LEU A 92 21.35 -14.95 -17.35
CA LEU A 92 20.19 -14.57 -16.52
C LEU A 92 18.91 -15.22 -17.05
N ARG A 93 18.74 -15.36 -18.35
CA ARG A 93 17.61 -16.09 -18.95
C ARG A 93 17.65 -17.57 -18.58
N ASP A 94 18.80 -18.22 -18.70
CA ASP A 94 18.96 -19.62 -18.35
C ASP A 94 18.64 -19.87 -16.86
N LEU A 95 19.05 -18.95 -15.97
CA LEU A 95 18.66 -18.98 -14.56
C LEU A 95 17.14 -18.80 -14.37
N ALA A 96 16.53 -17.86 -15.10
CA ALA A 96 15.08 -17.65 -15.04
C ALA A 96 14.32 -18.92 -15.47
N GLU A 97 14.72 -19.53 -16.56
CA GLU A 97 14.11 -20.77 -17.05
C GLU A 97 14.30 -21.92 -16.05
N ALA A 98 15.51 -22.08 -15.50
CA ALA A 98 15.81 -23.16 -14.56
C ALA A 98 15.00 -23.10 -13.25
N TYR A 99 14.67 -21.90 -12.76
CA TYR A 99 14.04 -21.73 -11.45
C TYR A 99 12.57 -21.32 -11.49
N PHE A 100 12.06 -20.82 -12.62
CA PHE A 100 10.72 -20.24 -12.71
C PHE A 100 9.83 -20.86 -13.81
N ALA A 101 10.37 -21.73 -14.68
CA ALA A 101 9.59 -22.33 -15.77
C ALA A 101 8.43 -23.22 -15.27
N ASP A 102 8.55 -23.78 -14.06
CA ASP A 102 7.54 -24.64 -13.46
C ASP A 102 6.35 -23.88 -12.85
N ILE A 103 6.37 -22.53 -12.86
CA ILE A 103 5.23 -21.75 -12.38
C ILE A 103 4.04 -22.03 -13.31
N PRO A 104 2.86 -22.41 -12.73
CA PRO A 104 1.70 -22.74 -13.53
C PRO A 104 1.30 -21.62 -14.48
N ALA A 105 1.03 -21.95 -15.74
CA ALA A 105 0.48 -21.01 -16.69
C ALA A 105 -0.94 -20.57 -16.26
N GLY A 106 -1.30 -19.32 -16.54
CA GLY A 106 -2.63 -18.79 -16.26
C GLY A 106 -2.69 -17.30 -16.56
N GLY A 107 -3.88 -16.82 -16.82
CA GLY A 107 -4.13 -15.41 -17.15
C GLY A 107 -4.47 -14.55 -15.92
N PRO A 108 -4.69 -13.25 -16.14
CA PRO A 108 -5.06 -12.34 -15.04
C PRO A 108 -6.33 -12.82 -14.33
N THR A 109 -6.23 -12.95 -13.02
CA THR A 109 -7.35 -13.34 -12.16
C THR A 109 -8.01 -12.17 -11.47
N PHE A 110 -7.55 -10.95 -11.75
CA PHE A 110 -8.03 -9.72 -11.12
C PHE A 110 -8.87 -8.92 -12.11
N SER A 111 -10.01 -8.43 -11.63
CA SER A 111 -10.79 -7.41 -12.35
C SER A 111 -10.13 -6.04 -12.13
N THR A 112 -9.96 -5.30 -13.22
CA THR A 112 -9.40 -3.94 -13.19
C THR A 112 -10.49 -2.86 -13.33
N THR A 113 -11.75 -3.18 -13.02
CA THR A 113 -12.80 -2.15 -13.07
C THR A 113 -12.50 -1.09 -12.00
N PRO A 114 -12.21 0.14 -12.40
CA PRO A 114 -11.88 1.19 -11.46
C PRO A 114 -13.09 1.55 -10.60
N VAL A 115 -12.96 1.42 -9.29
CA VAL A 115 -13.94 1.94 -8.32
C VAL A 115 -13.40 3.27 -7.81
N PRO A 116 -14.19 4.36 -7.82
CA PRO A 116 -13.73 5.65 -7.31
C PRO A 116 -13.24 5.56 -5.86
N LEU A 117 -12.10 6.19 -5.56
CA LEU A 117 -11.53 6.20 -4.22
C LEU A 117 -12.47 6.82 -3.19
N PHE A 118 -13.24 7.84 -3.60
CA PHE A 118 -14.27 8.46 -2.77
C PHE A 118 -15.62 8.36 -3.46
N SER A 119 -16.66 8.11 -2.68
CA SER A 119 -18.04 8.13 -3.20
C SER A 119 -18.42 9.54 -3.64
N PRO A 120 -19.24 9.69 -4.68
CA PRO A 120 -19.68 11.01 -5.15
C PRO A 120 -20.29 11.84 -4.02
N GLY A 121 -19.93 13.11 -3.95
CA GLY A 121 -20.47 14.07 -2.97
C GLY A 121 -19.94 13.92 -1.54
N THR A 122 -18.96 13.03 -1.28
CA THR A 122 -18.40 12.86 0.07
C THR A 122 -17.25 13.81 0.39
N LEU A 123 -16.74 14.53 -0.60
CA LEU A 123 -15.67 15.51 -0.39
C LEU A 123 -16.23 16.95 -0.33
N PRO A 124 -15.62 17.84 0.45
CA PRO A 124 -14.45 17.65 1.32
C PRO A 124 -14.80 16.93 2.62
N GLN A 125 -13.84 16.17 3.17
CA GLN A 125 -13.96 15.49 4.46
C GLN A 125 -12.93 16.06 5.45
N ARG A 126 -13.26 16.03 6.75
CA ARG A 126 -12.34 16.36 7.83
C ARG A 126 -12.28 15.20 8.83
N LEU A 127 -11.08 14.67 9.03
CA LEU A 127 -10.78 13.66 10.03
C LEU A 127 -10.01 14.28 11.18
N ASN A 128 -10.46 14.06 12.42
CA ASN A 128 -9.72 14.44 13.61
C ASN A 128 -9.24 13.16 14.30
N VAL A 129 -7.93 12.97 14.35
CA VAL A 129 -7.30 11.79 14.95
C VAL A 129 -6.58 12.21 16.22
N VAL A 130 -6.91 11.58 17.35
CA VAL A 130 -6.24 11.81 18.63
C VAL A 130 -4.94 10.99 18.64
N PRO A 131 -3.77 11.64 18.72
CA PRO A 131 -2.50 10.92 18.73
C PRO A 131 -2.22 10.31 20.11
N ASN A 132 -1.38 9.27 20.15
CA ASN A 132 -0.86 8.70 21.39
C ASN A 132 0.29 9.54 21.99
N LYS A 133 1.03 10.25 21.13
CA LYS A 133 2.16 11.11 21.52
C LYS A 133 1.75 12.58 21.35
N ASP A 134 2.43 13.48 22.06
CA ASP A 134 2.25 14.92 21.86
C ASP A 134 2.77 15.32 20.47
N ARG A 135 1.89 15.19 19.50
CA ARG A 135 2.15 15.49 18.09
C ARG A 135 1.00 16.31 17.51
N ARG A 136 1.35 17.42 16.90
CA ARG A 136 0.41 18.25 16.14
C ARG A 136 0.75 18.18 14.68
N SER A 137 -0.15 17.68 13.86
CA SER A 137 0.05 17.59 12.41
C SER A 137 -1.24 17.90 11.67
N LEU A 138 -1.11 18.57 10.54
CA LEU A 138 -2.17 18.77 9.56
C LEU A 138 -1.75 18.10 8.26
N THR A 139 -2.57 17.22 7.73
CA THR A 139 -2.37 16.61 6.42
C THR A 139 -3.50 17.02 5.49
N LEU A 140 -3.17 17.60 4.35
CA LEU A 140 -4.11 17.90 3.28
C LEU A 140 -3.90 16.88 2.16
N ARG A 141 -4.97 16.19 1.77
CA ARG A 141 -4.94 15.17 0.71
C ARG A 141 -5.87 15.59 -0.42
N PHE A 142 -5.36 15.56 -1.64
CA PHE A 142 -6.09 15.92 -2.85
C PHE A 142 -6.11 14.70 -3.77
N PRO A 143 -7.29 14.12 -4.07
CA PRO A 143 -7.38 13.10 -5.10
C PRO A 143 -7.08 13.75 -6.46
N ILE A 144 -6.22 13.13 -7.20
CA ILE A 144 -5.84 13.53 -8.56
C ILE A 144 -5.98 12.35 -9.51
N PRO A 145 -6.16 12.55 -10.81
CA PRO A 145 -6.15 11.45 -11.78
C PRO A 145 -4.85 10.63 -11.71
N SER A 146 -4.94 9.34 -12.07
CA SER A 146 -3.79 8.46 -12.13
C SER A 146 -2.64 9.07 -12.95
N GLN A 147 -1.44 9.00 -12.42
CA GLN A 147 -0.23 9.52 -13.07
C GLN A 147 0.63 8.42 -13.71
N ARG A 148 0.10 7.19 -13.83
CA ARG A 148 0.86 6.08 -14.44
C ARG A 148 1.31 6.38 -15.87
N SER A 149 0.47 7.03 -16.66
CA SER A 149 0.82 7.43 -18.03
C SER A 149 1.85 8.56 -18.11
N ASN A 150 2.07 9.26 -16.99
CA ASN A 150 2.98 10.39 -16.90
C ASN A 150 4.26 10.05 -16.12
N TYR A 151 4.62 8.76 -16.04
CA TYR A 151 5.74 8.29 -15.22
C TYR A 151 7.09 8.88 -15.66
N ASP A 152 7.26 9.23 -16.92
CA ASP A 152 8.48 9.84 -17.46
C ASP A 152 8.62 11.31 -17.02
N SER A 153 7.55 12.09 -17.17
CA SER A 153 7.53 13.53 -16.87
C SER A 153 7.37 13.85 -15.38
N LYS A 154 6.80 12.94 -14.61
CA LYS A 154 6.63 13.00 -13.13
C LYS A 154 6.06 14.34 -12.63
N PRO A 155 4.98 14.88 -13.20
CA PRO A 155 4.49 16.23 -12.87
C PRO A 155 4.15 16.38 -11.38
N VAL A 156 3.60 15.35 -10.75
CA VAL A 156 3.26 15.37 -9.31
C VAL A 156 4.52 15.45 -8.45
N THR A 157 5.58 14.74 -8.81
CA THR A 157 6.87 14.81 -8.11
C THR A 157 7.46 16.23 -8.22
N TYR A 158 7.34 16.87 -9.37
CA TYR A 158 7.80 18.22 -9.58
C TYR A 158 7.03 19.23 -8.71
N ILE A 159 5.69 19.16 -8.71
CA ILE A 159 4.84 20.02 -7.86
C ILE A 159 5.14 19.77 -6.37
N ALA A 160 5.28 18.52 -5.97
CA ALA A 160 5.60 18.15 -4.59
C ALA A 160 6.95 18.73 -4.16
N HIS A 161 7.96 18.69 -5.04
CA HIS A 161 9.26 19.32 -4.79
C HIS A 161 9.14 20.83 -4.57
N MET A 162 8.36 21.51 -5.41
CA MET A 162 8.13 22.96 -5.26
C MET A 162 7.42 23.29 -3.94
N LEU A 163 6.39 22.54 -3.56
CA LEU A 163 5.64 22.75 -2.33
C LEU A 163 6.48 22.45 -1.08
N GLY A 164 7.26 21.38 -1.12
CA GLY A 164 8.11 20.93 -0.01
C GLY A 164 9.45 21.66 0.09
N HIS A 165 9.75 22.60 -0.82
CA HIS A 165 11.02 23.34 -0.81
C HIS A 165 11.20 24.18 0.46
N GLU A 166 12.43 24.26 0.98
CA GLU A 166 12.72 24.93 2.26
C GLU A 166 13.43 26.27 2.14
N GLY A 167 13.83 26.67 0.94
CA GLY A 167 14.59 27.89 0.69
C GLY A 167 13.81 29.19 0.99
N PRO A 168 14.48 30.34 0.97
CA PRO A 168 13.83 31.65 1.13
C PRO A 168 12.70 31.83 0.12
N GLY A 169 11.56 32.34 0.59
CA GLY A 169 10.36 32.55 -0.25
C GLY A 169 9.47 31.32 -0.42
N SER A 170 9.88 30.16 0.08
CA SER A 170 9.07 28.93 0.02
C SER A 170 7.88 28.96 0.99
N LEU A 171 6.92 28.07 0.77
CA LEU A 171 5.79 27.86 1.67
C LEU A 171 6.25 27.46 3.07
N THR A 172 7.24 26.56 3.15
CA THR A 172 7.85 26.15 4.43
C THR A 172 8.40 27.36 5.20
N SER A 173 9.15 28.23 4.51
CA SER A 173 9.70 29.45 5.09
C SER A 173 8.61 30.41 5.58
N ALA A 174 7.53 30.56 4.83
CA ALA A 174 6.39 31.40 5.22
C ALA A 174 5.68 30.85 6.47
N LEU A 175 5.42 29.55 6.52
CA LEU A 175 4.78 28.90 7.68
C LEU A 175 5.63 28.97 8.94
N ARG A 176 6.96 28.79 8.81
CA ARG A 176 7.90 28.94 9.94
C ARG A 176 7.91 30.37 10.49
N ARG A 177 7.97 31.40 9.61
CA ARG A 177 7.92 32.81 10.04
C ARG A 177 6.61 33.17 10.71
N ALA A 178 5.51 32.60 10.27
CA ALA A 178 4.19 32.78 10.88
C ALA A 178 3.98 31.99 12.18
N GLY A 179 4.93 31.15 12.59
CA GLY A 179 4.81 30.29 13.77
C GLY A 179 3.76 29.18 13.63
N LEU A 180 3.36 28.85 12.39
CA LEU A 180 2.28 27.89 12.11
C LEU A 180 2.78 26.45 11.97
N ALA A 181 4.01 26.27 11.50
CA ALA A 181 4.60 24.93 11.36
C ALA A 181 6.12 24.96 11.50
N ASN A 182 6.68 23.90 12.05
CA ASN A 182 8.13 23.69 12.16
C ASN A 182 8.72 23.02 10.89
N GLY A 183 7.88 22.37 10.11
CA GLY A 183 8.27 21.71 8.86
C GLY A 183 7.07 21.43 7.98
N LEU A 184 7.34 21.22 6.70
CA LEU A 184 6.38 20.83 5.69
C LEU A 184 7.01 19.73 4.83
N SER A 185 6.23 18.73 4.49
CA SER A 185 6.57 17.78 3.44
C SER A 185 5.42 17.70 2.44
N ALA A 186 5.76 17.56 1.17
CA ALA A 186 4.78 17.33 0.12
C ALA A 186 5.20 16.11 -0.68
N GLY A 187 4.25 15.32 -1.12
CA GLY A 187 4.46 14.11 -1.90
C GLY A 187 3.21 13.75 -2.69
N GLY A 188 3.39 12.97 -3.72
CA GLY A 188 2.31 12.38 -4.49
C GLY A 188 2.65 10.95 -4.86
N GLY A 189 1.64 10.08 -4.86
CA GLY A 189 1.76 8.69 -5.24
C GLY A 189 1.17 8.41 -6.62
N PHE A 190 1.55 7.25 -7.17
CA PHE A 190 0.85 6.69 -8.30
C PHE A 190 -0.48 6.09 -7.82
N SER A 191 -1.48 6.16 -8.68
CA SER A 191 -2.75 5.47 -8.44
C SER A 191 -2.50 3.96 -8.43
N HIS A 192 -3.00 3.31 -7.41
CA HIS A 192 -3.20 1.87 -7.38
C HIS A 192 -4.66 1.62 -7.81
N HIS A 193 -4.82 0.83 -8.83
CA HIS A 193 -6.13 0.34 -9.29
C HIS A 193 -6.29 -1.10 -8.88
#